data_813b174b203c09d9226827f87a7fbefb
#
_entry.id   813b174b203c09d9226827f87a7fbefb
#
_cell.length_a   1.000
_cell.length_b   1.000
_cell.length_c   1.000
_cell.angle_alpha   90.00
_cell.angle_beta   90.00
_cell.angle_gamma   90.00
#
_symmetry.space_group_name_H-M   'P 1'
#
loop_
_entity.id
_entity.type
_entity.pdbx_description
1 polymer ?
#
loop_
_entity_poly.entity_id
_entity_poly.type
_entity_poly.pdbx_seq_one_letter_code
_entity_poly.pdbx_strand_id
1 'polypeptide(L)'
;MIELKNIHKSFNDTEVIKGIDLTVDKGEVVTLIGRSGSGKTTLLRMMNALEIPTQGSVYVNGKTYTEKDKKSQIEVRQQSGMVFQIYNLFPHKSALENVMEGLVTVKKMQKAEAKRKAMELLEKVGLVHVKDQRPHALSGGQQQRVAIARALAMNPKVMLFDEPTSALDPELVNDVLKVIKELADEGMTMVIVTHEMRFAREVSNQTVFIHEGVIAEQGAPDELFNHPKTEELKRFLNVINEE
;
A
#
# COMPACT_ATOMS: atom_id res chain seq x y z
N MET A 1 -4.30 -14.01 4.50
CA MET A 1 -3.04 -13.29 4.82
C MET A 1 -3.30 -12.08 5.72
N ILE A 2 -4.29 -11.26 5.42
CA ILE A 2 -4.79 -10.20 6.31
C ILE A 2 -6.22 -10.54 6.72
N GLU A 3 -6.59 -10.30 7.99
CA GLU A 3 -7.96 -10.37 8.47
C GLU A 3 -8.27 -9.14 9.31
N LEU A 4 -9.31 -8.45 8.96
CA LEU A 4 -9.93 -7.37 9.72
C LEU A 4 -11.25 -7.88 10.28
N LYS A 5 -11.44 -7.79 11.60
CA LYS A 5 -12.63 -8.30 12.28
C LYS A 5 -13.31 -7.18 13.04
N ASN A 6 -14.50 -6.81 12.58
CA ASN A 6 -15.35 -5.77 13.15
C ASN A 6 -14.58 -4.49 13.50
N ILE A 7 -13.87 -3.94 12.51
CA ILE A 7 -12.98 -2.80 12.71
C ILE A 7 -13.79 -1.52 12.81
N HIS A 8 -13.61 -0.81 13.93
CA HIS A 8 -14.07 0.55 14.14
C HIS A 8 -12.90 1.49 14.41
N LYS A 9 -12.98 2.71 13.92
CA LYS A 9 -12.01 3.76 14.21
C LYS A 9 -12.68 5.10 14.35
N SER A 10 -12.47 5.71 15.51
CA SER A 10 -12.87 7.10 15.78
C SER A 10 -11.64 7.98 15.99
N PHE A 11 -11.71 9.20 15.53
CA PHE A 11 -10.80 10.29 15.87
C PHE A 11 -11.64 11.36 16.60
N ASN A 12 -11.32 11.57 17.87
CA ASN A 12 -12.18 12.34 18.77
C ASN A 12 -13.63 11.83 18.72
N ASP A 13 -14.59 12.69 18.41
CA ASP A 13 -16.03 12.34 18.35
C ASP A 13 -16.49 11.87 16.96
N THR A 14 -15.59 11.77 15.98
CA THR A 14 -15.94 11.37 14.62
C THR A 14 -15.56 9.92 14.35
N GLU A 15 -16.53 9.07 14.10
CA GLU A 15 -16.32 7.69 13.69
C GLU A 15 -16.05 7.63 12.17
N VAL A 16 -14.81 7.24 11.80
CA VAL A 16 -14.33 7.20 10.42
C VAL A 16 -14.48 5.81 9.81
N ILE A 17 -14.32 4.75 10.60
CA ILE A 17 -14.56 3.35 10.19
C ILE A 17 -15.61 2.77 11.14
N LYS A 18 -16.62 2.12 10.55
CA LYS A 18 -17.88 1.77 11.20
C LYS A 18 -18.20 0.27 11.06
N GLY A 19 -17.31 -0.59 11.55
CA GLY A 19 -17.54 -2.05 11.55
C GLY A 19 -17.17 -2.70 10.22
N ILE A 20 -15.88 -2.68 9.84
CA ILE A 20 -15.39 -3.32 8.61
C ILE A 20 -14.85 -4.71 8.93
N ASP A 21 -15.34 -5.70 8.17
CA ASP A 21 -14.78 -7.03 8.04
C ASP A 21 -14.17 -7.18 6.64
N LEU A 22 -12.90 -7.60 6.56
CA LEU A 22 -12.20 -7.81 5.29
C LEU A 22 -11.16 -8.90 5.43
N THR A 23 -11.11 -9.80 4.46
CA THR A 23 -10.07 -10.82 4.36
C THR A 23 -9.29 -10.64 3.06
N VAL A 24 -7.97 -10.79 3.14
CA VAL A 24 -7.07 -10.79 1.98
C VAL A 24 -6.27 -12.09 2.03
N ASP A 25 -6.39 -12.92 1.04
CA ASP A 25 -5.69 -14.19 0.96
C ASP A 25 -4.24 -14.03 0.49
N LYS A 26 -3.46 -15.08 0.67
CA LYS A 26 -2.05 -15.06 0.24
C LYS A 26 -1.98 -15.05 -1.30
N GLY A 27 -1.19 -14.12 -1.85
CA GLY A 27 -1.03 -13.91 -3.29
C GLY A 27 -2.19 -13.10 -3.90
N GLU A 28 -3.16 -12.68 -3.10
CA GLU A 28 -4.27 -11.86 -3.56
C GLU A 28 -3.90 -10.38 -3.58
N VAL A 29 -4.40 -9.68 -4.59
CA VAL A 29 -4.36 -8.22 -4.72
C VAL A 29 -5.76 -7.66 -4.49
N VAL A 30 -5.92 -6.87 -3.44
CA VAL A 30 -7.16 -6.17 -3.11
C VAL A 30 -6.99 -4.68 -3.36
N THR A 31 -7.89 -4.08 -4.14
CA THR A 31 -7.94 -2.62 -4.30
C THR A 31 -9.04 -2.01 -3.45
N LEU A 32 -8.71 -0.92 -2.76
CA LEU A 32 -9.65 -0.11 -1.99
C LEU A 32 -9.94 1.16 -2.78
N ILE A 33 -11.20 1.33 -3.20
CA ILE A 33 -11.66 2.51 -3.93
C ILE A 33 -12.74 3.26 -3.14
N GLY A 34 -12.98 4.53 -3.51
CA GLY A 34 -13.99 5.37 -2.86
C GLY A 34 -13.54 6.83 -2.79
N ARG A 35 -14.46 7.71 -2.41
CA ARG A 35 -14.19 9.16 -2.32
C ARG A 35 -13.10 9.49 -1.30
N SER A 36 -12.46 10.65 -1.45
CA SER A 36 -11.55 11.17 -0.42
C SER A 36 -12.29 11.28 0.92
N GLY A 37 -11.59 10.93 2.01
CA GLY A 37 -12.18 10.93 3.36
C GLY A 37 -13.07 9.72 3.70
N SER A 38 -13.29 8.75 2.81
CA SER A 38 -14.13 7.57 3.10
C SER A 38 -13.50 6.56 4.09
N GLY A 39 -12.22 6.75 4.48
CA GLY A 39 -11.54 5.90 5.46
C GLY A 39 -10.50 4.92 4.88
N LYS A 40 -10.27 4.87 3.56
CA LYS A 40 -9.34 3.93 2.89
C LYS A 40 -7.93 3.95 3.48
N THR A 41 -7.30 5.12 3.54
CA THR A 41 -5.97 5.31 4.13
C THR A 41 -5.93 4.92 5.60
N THR A 42 -6.97 5.24 6.37
CA THR A 42 -7.08 4.85 7.78
C THR A 42 -7.13 3.33 7.92
N LEU A 43 -7.93 2.65 7.09
CA LEU A 43 -8.02 1.20 7.07
C LEU A 43 -6.67 0.56 6.70
N LEU A 44 -6.01 1.08 5.67
CA LEU A 44 -4.70 0.61 5.24
C LEU A 44 -3.63 0.78 6.34
N ARG A 45 -3.63 1.91 7.04
CA ARG A 45 -2.70 2.19 8.15
C ARG A 45 -2.91 1.27 9.34
N MET A 46 -4.13 0.80 9.58
CA MET A 46 -4.38 -0.22 10.59
C MET A 46 -3.76 -1.57 10.20
N MET A 47 -3.74 -1.94 8.92
CA MET A 47 -3.07 -3.17 8.46
C MET A 47 -1.54 -3.14 8.67
N ASN A 48 -0.96 -1.96 8.88
CA ASN A 48 0.48 -1.79 9.21
C ASN A 48 0.70 -1.38 10.68
N ALA A 49 -0.30 -1.45 11.54
CA ALA A 49 -0.22 -0.98 12.93
C ALA A 49 0.34 0.46 13.06
N LEU A 50 0.15 1.32 12.04
CA LEU A 50 0.40 2.76 12.12
C LEU A 50 -0.77 3.50 12.76
N GLU A 51 -1.99 2.97 12.58
CA GLU A 51 -3.18 3.35 13.31
C GLU A 51 -3.68 2.17 14.13
N ILE A 52 -4.29 2.46 15.28
CA ILE A 52 -4.86 1.45 16.16
C ILE A 52 -6.38 1.52 16.02
N PRO A 53 -7.09 0.42 15.77
CA PRO A 53 -8.54 0.41 15.77
C PRO A 53 -9.09 0.76 17.15
N THR A 54 -10.22 1.47 17.21
CA THR A 54 -10.93 1.76 18.47
C THR A 54 -11.61 0.49 18.99
N GLN A 55 -12.12 -0.34 18.07
CA GLN A 55 -12.69 -1.67 18.36
C GLN A 55 -12.34 -2.63 17.22
N GLY A 56 -12.44 -3.91 17.50
CA GLY A 56 -12.12 -4.96 16.55
C GLY A 56 -10.66 -5.41 16.63
N SER A 57 -10.27 -6.26 15.69
CA SER A 57 -8.93 -6.86 15.67
C SER A 57 -8.38 -6.97 14.25
N VAL A 58 -7.09 -6.68 14.09
CA VAL A 58 -6.33 -6.79 12.85
C VAL A 58 -5.34 -7.93 12.97
N TYR A 59 -5.31 -8.81 11.99
CA TYR A 59 -4.33 -9.88 11.87
C TYR A 59 -3.57 -9.73 10.56
N VAL A 60 -2.25 -9.81 10.61
CA VAL A 60 -1.38 -9.79 9.43
C VAL A 60 -0.40 -10.95 9.52
N ASN A 61 -0.50 -11.90 8.61
CA ASN A 61 0.28 -13.14 8.62
C ASN A 61 0.22 -13.86 9.99
N GLY A 62 -0.98 -13.96 10.58
CA GLY A 62 -1.22 -14.58 11.87
C GLY A 62 -0.75 -13.76 13.09
N LYS A 63 -0.18 -12.57 12.89
CA LYS A 63 0.21 -11.64 13.96
C LYS A 63 -0.88 -10.60 14.18
N THR A 64 -1.18 -10.30 15.43
CA THR A 64 -2.09 -9.22 15.84
C THR A 64 -1.38 -8.26 16.78
N TYR A 65 -1.99 -7.12 17.05
CA TYR A 65 -1.42 -6.09 17.90
C TYR A 65 -2.47 -5.37 18.73
N THR A 66 -2.05 -4.69 19.78
CA THR A 66 -2.87 -3.82 20.61
C THR A 66 -2.18 -2.48 20.83
N GLU A 67 -2.93 -1.49 21.30
CA GLU A 67 -2.40 -0.15 21.60
C GLU A 67 -1.26 -0.18 22.63
N LYS A 68 -1.40 -1.03 23.66
CA LYS A 68 -0.47 -1.08 24.79
C LYS A 68 0.79 -1.92 24.50
N ASP A 69 0.74 -2.80 23.51
CA ASP A 69 1.87 -3.70 23.19
C ASP A 69 2.66 -3.20 21.98
N LYS A 70 3.68 -2.37 22.25
CA LYS A 70 4.59 -1.86 21.21
C LYS A 70 5.38 -2.96 20.48
N LYS A 71 5.63 -4.09 21.14
CA LYS A 71 6.33 -5.21 20.52
C LYS A 71 5.49 -5.87 19.46
N SER A 72 4.22 -6.16 19.75
CA SER A 72 3.29 -6.71 18.76
C SER A 72 3.08 -5.78 17.56
N GLN A 73 3.03 -4.45 17.78
CA GLN A 73 2.97 -3.47 16.69
C GLN A 73 4.21 -3.54 15.77
N ILE A 74 5.41 -3.68 16.36
CA ILE A 74 6.65 -3.85 15.59
C ILE A 74 6.63 -5.17 14.81
N GLU A 75 6.18 -6.26 15.43
CA GLU A 75 6.07 -7.56 14.77
C GLU A 75 5.14 -7.52 13.56
N VAL A 76 4.00 -6.82 13.64
CA VAL A 76 3.07 -6.62 12.51
C VAL A 76 3.71 -5.74 11.43
N ARG A 77 4.37 -4.62 11.79
CA ARG A 77 5.07 -3.78 10.82
C ARG A 77 6.17 -4.52 10.06
N GLN A 78 6.78 -5.52 10.67
CA GLN A 78 7.79 -6.35 10.00
C GLN A 78 7.19 -7.34 8.99
N GLN A 79 5.88 -7.63 9.07
CA GLN A 79 5.19 -8.48 8.09
C GLN A 79 4.80 -7.72 6.83
N SER A 80 4.67 -6.40 6.89
CA SER A 80 4.16 -5.56 5.81
C SER A 80 5.17 -4.49 5.38
N GLY A 81 5.27 -4.26 4.08
CA GLY A 81 5.92 -3.10 3.48
C GLY A 81 4.87 -2.05 3.15
N MET A 82 5.10 -0.80 3.53
CA MET A 82 4.18 0.30 3.22
C MET A 82 4.83 1.33 2.31
N VAL A 83 4.12 1.67 1.24
CA VAL A 83 4.47 2.72 0.27
C VAL A 83 3.43 3.81 0.39
N PHE A 84 3.89 5.04 0.65
CA PHE A 84 3.05 6.21 0.91
C PHE A 84 2.86 7.06 -0.35
N GLN A 85 1.83 7.87 -0.36
CA GLN A 85 1.56 8.90 -1.37
C GLN A 85 2.74 9.87 -1.53
N ILE A 86 3.30 10.34 -0.39
CA ILE A 86 4.55 11.11 -0.36
C ILE A 86 5.67 10.10 -0.10
N TYR A 87 6.65 10.06 -0.95
CA TYR A 87 7.70 9.02 -1.03
C TYR A 87 8.46 8.73 0.27
N ASN A 88 8.53 9.71 1.18
CA ASN A 88 9.16 9.62 2.51
C ASN A 88 10.61 9.07 2.45
N LEU A 89 11.36 9.44 1.42
CA LEU A 89 12.77 9.08 1.32
C LEU A 89 13.61 9.89 2.31
N PHE A 90 14.70 9.29 2.78
CA PHE A 90 15.69 10.00 3.58
C PHE A 90 16.43 11.00 2.67
N PRO A 91 16.25 12.33 2.87
CA PRO A 91 16.71 13.33 1.90
C PRO A 91 18.24 13.43 1.80
N HIS A 92 18.95 13.04 2.86
CA HIS A 92 20.41 13.05 2.94
C HIS A 92 21.07 11.76 2.43
N LYS A 93 20.28 10.75 2.05
CA LYS A 93 20.75 9.46 1.53
C LYS A 93 20.51 9.33 0.04
N SER A 94 21.40 8.62 -0.67
CA SER A 94 21.20 8.28 -2.07
C SER A 94 20.06 7.26 -2.25
N ALA A 95 19.65 6.98 -3.49
CA ALA A 95 18.67 5.93 -3.78
C ALA A 95 19.12 4.58 -3.22
N LEU A 96 20.38 4.20 -3.45
CA LEU A 96 20.96 2.97 -2.91
C LEU A 96 20.93 2.94 -1.38
N GLU A 97 21.38 4.02 -0.73
CA GLU A 97 21.40 4.12 0.73
C GLU A 97 20.00 4.10 1.35
N ASN A 98 18.99 4.66 0.67
CA ASN A 98 17.60 4.55 1.08
C ASN A 98 17.12 3.11 1.14
N VAL A 99 17.45 2.31 0.11
CA VAL A 99 17.08 0.89 0.06
C VAL A 99 17.88 0.06 1.08
N MET A 100 19.15 0.39 1.31
CA MET A 100 20.01 -0.28 2.28
C MET A 100 19.63 -0.05 3.74
N GLU A 101 18.95 1.06 4.04
CA GLU A 101 18.77 1.52 5.43
C GLU A 101 18.15 0.48 6.34
N GLY A 102 17.02 -0.08 5.94
CA GLY A 102 16.33 -1.12 6.72
C GLY A 102 17.16 -2.41 6.86
N LEU A 103 17.91 -2.77 5.84
CA LEU A 103 18.79 -3.95 5.87
C LEU A 103 19.90 -3.81 6.91
N VAL A 104 20.53 -2.64 6.95
CA VAL A 104 21.64 -2.39 7.88
C VAL A 104 21.14 -2.10 9.29
N THR A 105 20.16 -1.18 9.42
CA THR A 105 19.74 -0.66 10.72
C THR A 105 18.82 -1.61 11.47
N VAL A 106 17.88 -2.25 10.77
CA VAL A 106 16.89 -3.15 11.38
C VAL A 106 17.33 -4.61 11.32
N LYS A 107 17.71 -5.10 10.12
CA LYS A 107 18.12 -6.50 9.94
C LYS A 107 19.57 -6.77 10.35
N LYS A 108 20.34 -5.74 10.73
CA LYS A 108 21.74 -5.86 11.14
C LYS A 108 22.64 -6.57 10.10
N MET A 109 22.25 -6.47 8.82
CA MET A 109 22.98 -7.07 7.70
C MET A 109 24.33 -6.37 7.49
N GLN A 110 25.36 -7.10 7.08
CA GLN A 110 26.63 -6.50 6.72
C GLN A 110 26.49 -5.57 5.50
N LYS A 111 27.20 -4.45 5.51
CA LYS A 111 27.06 -3.40 4.46
C LYS A 111 27.28 -3.94 3.03
N ALA A 112 28.23 -4.84 2.83
CA ALA A 112 28.50 -5.43 1.50
C ALA A 112 27.32 -6.25 1.00
N GLU A 113 26.72 -7.07 1.86
CA GLU A 113 25.55 -7.87 1.55
C GLU A 113 24.30 -7.00 1.34
N ALA A 114 24.07 -6.00 2.22
CA ALA A 114 22.99 -5.04 2.09
C ALA A 114 23.08 -4.28 0.76
N LYS A 115 24.30 -3.88 0.34
CA LYS A 115 24.53 -3.20 -0.95
C LYS A 115 24.16 -4.12 -2.12
N ARG A 116 24.58 -5.39 -2.12
CA ARG A 116 24.24 -6.34 -3.19
C ARG A 116 22.73 -6.49 -3.32
N LYS A 117 22.04 -6.75 -2.20
CA LYS A 117 20.58 -6.89 -2.17
C LYS A 117 19.84 -5.62 -2.60
N ALA A 118 20.32 -4.46 -2.17
CA ALA A 118 19.75 -3.18 -2.58
C ALA A 118 19.95 -2.90 -4.07
N MET A 119 21.08 -3.30 -4.65
CA MET A 119 21.31 -3.21 -6.10
C MET A 119 20.36 -4.10 -6.90
N GLU A 120 20.13 -5.34 -6.47
CA GLU A 120 19.14 -6.25 -7.09
C GLU A 120 17.72 -5.63 -7.09
N LEU A 121 17.34 -4.97 -5.99
CA LEU A 121 16.04 -4.30 -5.89
C LEU A 121 15.96 -3.02 -6.74
N LEU A 122 17.05 -2.25 -6.83
CA LEU A 122 17.10 -1.09 -7.73
C LEU A 122 17.06 -1.51 -9.21
N GLU A 123 17.65 -2.64 -9.55
CA GLU A 123 17.55 -3.24 -10.89
C GLU A 123 16.09 -3.63 -11.18
N LYS A 124 15.43 -4.31 -10.23
CA LYS A 124 14.02 -4.69 -10.33
C LYS A 124 13.09 -3.52 -10.62
N VAL A 125 13.36 -2.34 -10.05
CA VAL A 125 12.56 -1.12 -10.30
C VAL A 125 13.16 -0.21 -11.38
N GLY A 126 14.20 -0.65 -12.13
CA GLY A 126 14.80 0.06 -13.25
C GLY A 126 15.64 1.29 -12.90
N LEU A 127 16.22 1.34 -11.68
CA LEU A 127 16.85 2.55 -11.14
C LEU A 127 18.36 2.42 -10.84
N VAL A 128 19.05 1.41 -11.39
CA VAL A 128 20.50 1.24 -11.19
C VAL A 128 21.31 2.46 -11.64
N HIS A 129 20.89 3.09 -12.74
CA HIS A 129 21.56 4.25 -13.34
C HIS A 129 21.53 5.51 -12.47
N VAL A 130 20.60 5.61 -11.50
CA VAL A 130 20.46 6.74 -10.56
C VAL A 130 20.77 6.36 -9.11
N LYS A 131 21.37 5.20 -8.85
CA LYS A 131 21.61 4.63 -7.51
C LYS A 131 22.33 5.59 -6.54
N ASP A 132 23.20 6.44 -7.07
CA ASP A 132 24.01 7.37 -6.27
C ASP A 132 23.35 8.75 -6.12
N GLN A 133 22.21 9.00 -6.80
CA GLN A 133 21.49 10.27 -6.72
C GLN A 133 20.67 10.36 -5.42
N ARG A 134 20.55 11.59 -4.90
CA ARG A 134 19.71 11.91 -3.74
C ARG A 134 18.29 12.28 -4.19
N PRO A 135 17.28 12.22 -3.30
CA PRO A 135 15.88 12.45 -3.66
C PRO A 135 15.62 13.72 -4.46
N HIS A 136 16.28 14.83 -4.13
CA HIS A 136 16.10 16.10 -4.84
C HIS A 136 16.56 16.08 -6.32
N ALA A 137 17.37 15.11 -6.71
CA ALA A 137 17.84 14.91 -8.10
C ALA A 137 17.04 13.83 -8.84
N LEU A 138 16.04 13.21 -8.21
CA LEU A 138 15.20 12.18 -8.77
C LEU A 138 13.82 12.75 -9.16
N SER A 139 13.25 12.30 -10.28
CA SER A 139 11.86 12.59 -10.60
C SER A 139 10.91 11.97 -9.57
N GLY A 140 9.66 12.44 -9.51
CA GLY A 140 8.64 11.88 -8.60
C GLY A 140 8.46 10.37 -8.79
N GLY A 141 8.35 9.90 -10.03
CA GLY A 141 8.24 8.48 -10.34
C GLY A 141 9.48 7.66 -9.96
N GLN A 142 10.68 8.25 -10.10
CA GLN A 142 11.91 7.61 -9.61
C GLN A 142 11.93 7.53 -8.08
N GLN A 143 11.53 8.60 -7.37
CA GLN A 143 11.45 8.59 -5.91
C GLN A 143 10.46 7.53 -5.41
N GLN A 144 9.30 7.40 -6.07
CA GLN A 144 8.30 6.40 -5.71
C GLN A 144 8.82 4.98 -5.95
N ARG A 145 9.51 4.73 -7.06
CA ARG A 145 10.12 3.41 -7.31
C ARG A 145 11.24 3.09 -6.33
N VAL A 146 12.03 4.08 -5.86
CA VAL A 146 12.97 3.88 -4.74
C VAL A 146 12.23 3.52 -3.45
N ALA A 147 11.09 4.17 -3.15
CA ALA A 147 10.28 3.84 -1.97
C ALA A 147 9.73 2.42 -2.03
N ILE A 148 9.31 1.95 -3.22
CA ILE A 148 8.90 0.55 -3.44
C ILE A 148 10.08 -0.41 -3.18
N ALA A 149 11.25 -0.15 -3.77
CA ALA A 149 12.45 -0.97 -3.56
C ALA A 149 12.86 -1.02 -2.08
N ARG A 150 12.78 0.11 -1.37
CA ARG A 150 13.04 0.19 0.07
C ARG A 150 12.06 -0.66 0.89
N ALA A 151 10.78 -0.66 0.55
CA ALA A 151 9.78 -1.49 1.21
C ALA A 151 10.04 -2.98 0.96
N LEU A 152 10.34 -3.36 -0.28
CA LEU A 152 10.69 -4.73 -0.69
C LEU A 152 11.95 -5.26 0.00
N ALA A 153 12.92 -4.38 0.32
CA ALA A 153 14.18 -4.77 0.98
C ALA A 153 13.94 -5.47 2.32
N MET A 154 12.84 -5.13 2.99
CA MET A 154 12.47 -5.75 4.26
C MET A 154 11.91 -7.18 4.10
N ASN A 155 11.74 -7.68 2.86
CA ASN A 155 11.15 -8.97 2.54
C ASN A 155 9.76 -9.15 3.20
N PRO A 156 8.84 -8.22 2.95
CA PRO A 156 7.52 -8.25 3.56
C PRO A 156 6.68 -9.41 3.03
N LYS A 157 5.69 -9.83 3.81
CA LYS A 157 4.68 -10.82 3.39
C LYS A 157 3.51 -10.18 2.65
N VAL A 158 3.32 -8.88 2.89
CA VAL A 158 2.25 -8.05 2.30
C VAL A 158 2.82 -6.71 1.92
N MET A 159 2.45 -6.18 0.75
CA MET A 159 2.71 -4.79 0.36
C MET A 159 1.43 -3.97 0.46
N LEU A 160 1.53 -2.81 1.08
CA LEU A 160 0.45 -1.86 1.28
C LEU A 160 0.78 -0.56 0.54
N PHE A 161 -0.10 -0.14 -0.36
CA PHE A 161 0.10 1.05 -1.18
C PHE A 161 -0.99 2.10 -0.88
N ASP A 162 -0.59 3.27 -0.40
CA ASP A 162 -1.47 4.39 -0.08
C ASP A 162 -1.36 5.44 -1.20
N GLU A 163 -2.25 5.34 -2.20
CA GLU A 163 -2.31 6.22 -3.37
C GLU A 163 -0.93 6.47 -4.03
N PRO A 164 -0.24 5.42 -4.52
CA PRO A 164 1.16 5.48 -4.91
C PRO A 164 1.45 6.41 -6.11
N THR A 165 0.44 6.89 -6.81
CA THR A 165 0.57 7.70 -8.03
C THR A 165 -0.02 9.11 -7.91
N SER A 166 -0.79 9.41 -6.85
CA SER A 166 -1.55 10.66 -6.74
C SER A 166 -0.70 11.94 -6.62
N ALA A 167 0.59 11.81 -6.27
CA ALA A 167 1.54 12.92 -6.21
C ALA A 167 2.44 13.01 -7.46
N LEU A 168 2.12 12.28 -8.54
CA LEU A 168 2.93 12.20 -9.75
C LEU A 168 2.29 12.97 -10.91
N ASP A 169 3.15 13.50 -11.78
CA ASP A 169 2.72 13.96 -13.09
C ASP A 169 2.19 12.77 -13.92
N PRO A 170 1.15 12.94 -14.74
CA PRO A 170 0.49 11.86 -15.48
C PRO A 170 1.45 11.02 -16.33
N GLU A 171 2.50 11.62 -16.91
CA GLU A 171 3.51 10.92 -17.70
C GLU A 171 4.38 9.95 -16.91
N LEU A 172 4.47 10.12 -15.57
CA LEU A 172 5.28 9.29 -14.67
C LEU A 172 4.49 8.16 -14.01
N VAL A 173 3.16 8.20 -14.08
CA VAL A 173 2.25 7.24 -13.43
C VAL A 173 2.47 5.82 -13.95
N ASN A 174 2.56 5.65 -15.26
CA ASN A 174 2.68 4.33 -15.90
C ASN A 174 3.90 3.54 -15.44
N ASP A 175 5.04 4.19 -15.25
CA ASP A 175 6.27 3.54 -14.78
C ASP A 175 6.12 2.93 -13.39
N VAL A 176 5.39 3.61 -12.49
CA VAL A 176 5.13 3.13 -11.13
C VAL A 176 4.10 2.01 -11.14
N LEU A 177 3.00 2.17 -11.89
CA LEU A 177 1.97 1.15 -12.01
C LEU A 177 2.51 -0.15 -12.63
N LYS A 178 3.43 -0.05 -13.60
CA LYS A 178 4.09 -1.21 -14.18
C LYS A 178 4.86 -2.02 -13.13
N VAL A 179 5.64 -1.36 -12.28
CA VAL A 179 6.36 -2.05 -11.19
C VAL A 179 5.39 -2.73 -10.24
N ILE A 180 4.27 -2.08 -9.87
CA ILE A 180 3.27 -2.69 -8.97
C ILE A 180 2.61 -3.89 -9.65
N LYS A 181 2.31 -3.82 -10.95
CA LYS A 181 1.77 -4.94 -11.72
C LYS A 181 2.74 -6.13 -11.78
N GLU A 182 4.02 -5.88 -12.03
CA GLU A 182 5.04 -6.94 -12.01
C GLU A 182 5.10 -7.65 -10.66
N LEU A 183 4.94 -6.93 -9.53
CA LEU A 183 4.84 -7.54 -8.20
C LEU A 183 3.56 -8.38 -8.03
N ALA A 184 2.43 -7.96 -8.62
CA ALA A 184 1.20 -8.73 -8.63
C ALA A 184 1.38 -10.05 -9.40
N ASP A 185 1.96 -9.98 -10.58
CA ASP A 185 2.22 -11.13 -11.46
C ASP A 185 3.19 -12.15 -10.80
N GLU A 186 4.08 -11.68 -9.92
CA GLU A 186 4.95 -12.53 -9.08
C GLU A 186 4.23 -13.16 -7.87
N GLY A 187 2.95 -12.90 -7.66
CA GLY A 187 2.14 -13.44 -6.58
C GLY A 187 2.34 -12.74 -5.22
N MET A 188 2.78 -11.48 -5.22
CA MET A 188 2.86 -10.67 -4.01
C MET A 188 1.45 -10.38 -3.49
N THR A 189 1.21 -10.63 -2.20
CA THR A 189 -0.03 -10.20 -1.54
C THR A 189 -0.02 -8.68 -1.37
N MET A 190 -1.06 -8.00 -1.84
CA MET A 190 -1.10 -6.53 -1.82
C MET A 190 -2.47 -5.98 -1.45
N VAL A 191 -2.46 -4.84 -0.76
CA VAL A 191 -3.64 -3.97 -0.62
C VAL A 191 -3.27 -2.59 -1.16
N ILE A 192 -4.06 -2.09 -2.11
CA ILE A 192 -3.75 -0.87 -2.86
C ILE A 192 -4.93 0.10 -2.74
N VAL A 193 -4.71 1.27 -2.15
CA VAL A 193 -5.61 2.42 -2.27
C VAL A 193 -5.24 3.16 -3.55
N THR A 194 -6.17 3.32 -4.47
CA THR A 194 -5.89 3.99 -5.75
C THR A 194 -7.11 4.70 -6.33
N HIS A 195 -6.86 5.73 -7.13
CA HIS A 195 -7.83 6.40 -8.00
C HIS A 195 -7.67 5.98 -9.46
N GLU A 196 -6.69 5.13 -9.79
CA GLU A 196 -6.46 4.57 -11.12
C GLU A 196 -7.40 3.40 -11.39
N MET A 197 -8.63 3.66 -11.84
CA MET A 197 -9.66 2.61 -11.99
C MET A 197 -9.31 1.54 -13.02
N ARG A 198 -8.64 1.93 -14.13
CA ARG A 198 -8.17 0.96 -15.13
C ARG A 198 -7.15 0.01 -14.54
N PHE A 199 -6.18 0.55 -13.80
CA PHE A 199 -5.18 -0.24 -13.11
C PHE A 199 -5.81 -1.14 -12.03
N ALA A 200 -6.73 -0.61 -11.20
CA ALA A 200 -7.45 -1.39 -10.21
C ALA A 200 -8.14 -2.60 -10.85
N ARG A 201 -8.80 -2.40 -11.99
CA ARG A 201 -9.47 -3.47 -12.74
C ARG A 201 -8.51 -4.53 -13.29
N GLU A 202 -7.33 -4.11 -13.75
CA GLU A 202 -6.34 -5.03 -14.36
C GLU A 202 -5.56 -5.84 -13.34
N VAL A 203 -5.29 -5.29 -12.16
CA VAL A 203 -4.33 -5.88 -11.22
C VAL A 203 -4.99 -6.63 -10.07
N SER A 204 -6.22 -6.28 -9.70
CA SER A 204 -6.84 -6.83 -8.50
C SER A 204 -7.62 -8.12 -8.74
N ASN A 205 -7.60 -8.99 -7.72
CA ASN A 205 -8.48 -10.14 -7.61
C ASN A 205 -9.83 -9.75 -7.01
N GLN A 206 -9.80 -8.73 -6.13
CA GLN A 206 -10.97 -8.19 -5.46
C GLN A 206 -10.88 -6.67 -5.39
N THR A 207 -11.99 -6.00 -5.64
CA THR A 207 -12.15 -4.56 -5.42
C THR A 207 -13.17 -4.33 -4.29
N VAL A 208 -12.83 -3.41 -3.38
CA VAL A 208 -13.64 -3.04 -2.22
C VAL A 208 -13.96 -1.55 -2.31
N PHE A 209 -15.23 -1.22 -2.44
CA PHE A 209 -15.72 0.16 -2.45
C PHE A 209 -16.08 0.59 -1.02
N ILE A 210 -15.34 1.58 -0.50
CA ILE A 210 -15.56 2.14 0.83
C ILE A 210 -16.33 3.46 0.68
N HIS A 211 -17.47 3.54 1.35
CA HIS A 211 -18.32 4.71 1.41
C HIS A 211 -18.69 5.01 2.86
N GLU A 212 -18.47 6.23 3.31
CA GLU A 212 -18.80 6.72 4.67
C GLU A 212 -18.38 5.79 5.83
N GLY A 213 -17.22 5.16 5.67
CA GLY A 213 -16.63 4.31 6.71
C GLY A 213 -17.09 2.86 6.74
N VAL A 214 -17.88 2.42 5.76
CA VAL A 214 -18.31 1.02 5.60
C VAL A 214 -17.92 0.46 4.24
N ILE A 215 -17.85 -0.86 4.12
CA ILE A 215 -17.79 -1.52 2.81
C ILE A 215 -19.20 -1.48 2.22
N ALA A 216 -19.41 -0.59 1.25
CA ALA A 216 -20.71 -0.48 0.57
C ALA A 216 -20.88 -1.56 -0.50
N GLU A 217 -19.79 -1.95 -1.18
CA GLU A 217 -19.79 -3.03 -2.16
C GLU A 217 -18.40 -3.64 -2.29
N GLN A 218 -18.32 -4.96 -2.55
CA GLN A 218 -17.07 -5.65 -2.83
C GLN A 218 -17.32 -6.83 -3.78
N GLY A 219 -16.31 -7.18 -4.56
CA GLY A 219 -16.40 -8.31 -5.49
C GLY A 219 -15.27 -8.34 -6.50
N ALA A 220 -15.40 -9.22 -7.49
CA ALA A 220 -14.49 -9.26 -8.61
C ALA A 220 -14.51 -7.92 -9.38
N PRO A 221 -13.35 -7.41 -9.83
CA PRO A 221 -13.27 -6.10 -10.47
C PRO A 221 -14.24 -5.94 -11.65
N ASP A 222 -14.29 -6.92 -12.55
CA ASP A 222 -15.16 -6.85 -13.73
C ASP A 222 -16.64 -6.75 -13.36
N GLU A 223 -17.08 -7.46 -12.31
CA GLU A 223 -18.46 -7.38 -11.84
C GLU A 223 -18.74 -5.99 -11.23
N LEU A 224 -17.86 -5.53 -10.36
CA LEU A 224 -18.02 -4.27 -9.64
C LEU A 224 -17.98 -3.04 -10.57
N PHE A 225 -17.09 -3.03 -11.56
CA PHE A 225 -16.97 -1.89 -12.48
C PHE A 225 -18.02 -1.90 -13.61
N ASN A 226 -18.47 -3.07 -14.08
CA ASN A 226 -19.44 -3.16 -15.18
C ASN A 226 -20.89 -3.29 -14.69
N HIS A 227 -21.11 -3.84 -13.49
CA HIS A 227 -22.43 -4.13 -12.94
C HIS A 227 -22.56 -3.67 -11.48
N PRO A 228 -22.27 -2.37 -11.18
CA PRO A 228 -22.37 -1.85 -9.82
C PRO A 228 -23.82 -1.99 -9.31
N LYS A 229 -23.97 -2.51 -8.08
CA LYS A 229 -25.27 -2.79 -7.46
C LYS A 229 -25.79 -1.58 -6.68
N THR A 230 -24.89 -0.91 -5.93
CA THR A 230 -25.24 0.24 -5.08
C THR A 230 -25.31 1.54 -5.87
N GLU A 231 -26.24 2.42 -5.51
CA GLU A 231 -26.35 3.74 -6.14
C GLU A 231 -25.13 4.63 -5.85
N GLU A 232 -24.50 4.44 -4.70
CA GLU A 232 -23.28 5.11 -4.28
C GLU A 232 -22.12 4.78 -5.21
N LEU A 233 -21.94 3.50 -5.55
CA LEU A 233 -20.90 3.05 -6.47
C LEU A 233 -21.18 3.53 -7.91
N LYS A 234 -22.43 3.45 -8.38
CA LYS A 234 -22.81 3.98 -9.71
C LYS A 234 -22.47 5.46 -9.84
N ARG A 235 -22.82 6.28 -8.84
CA ARG A 235 -22.48 7.71 -8.82
C ARG A 235 -20.97 7.93 -8.75
N PHE A 236 -20.24 7.13 -8.00
CA PHE A 236 -18.79 7.24 -7.89
C PHE A 236 -18.10 6.96 -9.22
N LEU A 237 -18.52 5.88 -9.93
CA LEU A 237 -17.95 5.50 -11.24
C LEU A 237 -18.33 6.47 -12.35
N ASN A 238 -19.54 7.05 -12.36
CA ASN A 238 -19.94 8.02 -13.34
C ASN A 238 -19.11 9.32 -13.27
N VAL A 239 -18.84 9.82 -12.08
CA VAL A 239 -17.99 11.02 -11.89
C VAL A 239 -16.58 10.78 -12.45
N ILE A 240 -16.01 9.60 -12.25
CA ILE A 240 -14.65 9.28 -12.73
C ILE A 240 -14.60 9.08 -14.25
N ASN A 241 -15.69 8.63 -14.87
CA ASN A 241 -15.74 8.44 -16.33
C ASN A 241 -15.96 9.76 -17.10
N GLU A 242 -16.31 10.85 -16.42
CA GLU A 242 -16.50 12.19 -16.97
C GLU A 242 -15.24 13.06 -16.86
N GLU A 243 -14.24 12.64 -16.08
CA GLU A 243 -12.91 13.26 -15.96
C GLU A 243 -11.90 12.61 -16.92
#